data_9b2204ba8a2a2e09dceb394d6741a93a
#
_entry.id   9b2204ba8a2a2e09dceb394d6741a93a
#
_cell.length_a   1.000
_cell.length_b   1.000
_cell.length_c   1.000
_cell.angle_alpha   90.00
_cell.angle_beta   90.00
_cell.angle_gamma   90.00
#
_symmetry.space_group_name_H-M   'P 1'
#
loop_
_entity.id
_entity.type
_entity.pdbx_description
1 polymer ?
#
loop_
_entity_poly.entity_id
_entity_poly.type
_entity_poly.pdbx_seq_one_letter_code
_entity_poly.pdbx_strand_id
1 'polypeptide(L)'
;MAMRVADFMSGLCGTISEPVDWLFKGSFLKDNRTSAGSYRGPGMEEGLRILEEVSGTFGVPTLTDIHESCQAAPVAQAVDVIQVPAFLCRQTSLLEAAGATGRKMNIKKGQFMSPENMQGAVAKATEAGCPEAWLTERGTFFGYGDLVVDMRSLSVMRKYASRVILDVTHSLQLPGAAGGSSGGRREFAPALARAGAAWGVDGLFIEAHPDPAAALSDADTMLDLPALERMIRDVVPYWEGT
;
A
#
# COMPACT_ATOMS: atom_id res chain seq x y z
N MET A 1 -6.61 -1.75 17.44
CA MET A 1 -6.61 -0.74 16.37
C MET A 1 -7.07 -1.35 15.04
N ALA A 2 -6.46 -2.42 14.55
CA ALA A 2 -6.80 -3.09 13.29
C ALA A 2 -8.32 -3.37 13.15
N MET A 3 -8.91 -4.08 14.11
CA MET A 3 -10.35 -4.38 14.13
C MET A 3 -11.24 -3.14 14.02
N ARG A 4 -10.88 -2.04 14.68
CA ARG A 4 -11.64 -0.79 14.63
C ARG A 4 -11.63 -0.14 13.24
N VAL A 5 -10.49 -0.20 12.53
CA VAL A 5 -10.40 0.31 11.15
C VAL A 5 -11.16 -0.60 10.20
N ALA A 6 -11.05 -1.92 10.36
CA ALA A 6 -11.76 -2.87 9.52
C ALA A 6 -13.28 -2.80 9.71
N ASP A 7 -13.76 -2.66 10.94
CA ASP A 7 -15.18 -2.46 11.27
C ASP A 7 -15.73 -1.18 10.62
N PHE A 8 -14.99 -0.08 10.74
CA PHE A 8 -15.34 1.18 10.10
C PHE A 8 -15.43 1.04 8.57
N MET A 9 -14.45 0.40 7.93
CA MET A 9 -14.47 0.20 6.47
C MET A 9 -15.61 -0.70 6.03
N SER A 10 -15.87 -1.79 6.75
CA SER A 10 -16.99 -2.69 6.47
C SER A 10 -18.33 -1.95 6.53
N GLY A 11 -18.53 -1.13 7.59
CA GLY A 11 -19.71 -0.30 7.73
C GLY A 11 -19.83 0.75 6.62
N LEU A 12 -18.74 1.43 6.29
CA LEU A 12 -18.72 2.45 5.23
C LEU A 12 -19.08 1.85 3.86
N CYS A 13 -18.45 0.74 3.47
CA CYS A 13 -18.73 0.06 2.20
C CYS A 13 -20.18 -0.38 2.09
N GLY A 14 -20.80 -0.80 3.21
CA GLY A 14 -22.22 -1.13 3.26
C GLY A 14 -23.18 0.04 3.08
N THR A 15 -22.70 1.29 3.15
CA THR A 15 -23.52 2.52 2.96
C THR A 15 -23.28 3.21 1.61
N ILE A 16 -22.33 2.74 0.82
CA ILE A 16 -22.05 3.28 -0.52
C ILE A 16 -22.90 2.50 -1.53
N SER A 17 -23.53 3.21 -2.46
CA SER A 17 -24.44 2.61 -3.46
C SER A 17 -23.70 1.76 -4.49
N GLU A 18 -22.49 2.18 -4.85
CA GLU A 18 -21.63 1.45 -5.78
C GLU A 18 -20.81 0.39 -5.03
N PRO A 19 -20.59 -0.80 -5.60
CA PRO A 19 -19.77 -1.82 -4.97
C PRO A 19 -18.33 -1.34 -4.84
N VAL A 20 -17.80 -1.36 -3.60
CA VAL A 20 -16.41 -1.01 -3.29
C VAL A 20 -15.73 -2.25 -2.73
N ASP A 21 -14.85 -2.83 -3.51
CA ASP A 21 -13.96 -3.89 -3.03
C ASP A 21 -12.80 -3.27 -2.23
N TRP A 22 -12.49 -3.86 -1.10
CA TRP A 22 -11.37 -3.39 -0.28
C TRP A 22 -10.59 -4.54 0.32
N LEU A 23 -9.30 -4.27 0.58
CA LEU A 23 -8.37 -5.18 1.26
C LEU A 23 -7.86 -4.50 2.52
N PHE A 24 -7.75 -5.26 3.59
CA PHE A 24 -7.13 -4.75 4.80
C PHE A 24 -5.61 -4.98 4.75
N LYS A 25 -4.86 -3.89 4.94
CA LYS A 25 -3.40 -3.95 5.02
C LYS A 25 -2.91 -3.69 6.44
N GLY A 26 -2.07 -4.57 6.95
CA GLY A 26 -1.31 -4.34 8.18
C GLY A 26 0.14 -4.76 8.02
N SER A 27 1.09 -3.99 8.57
CA SER A 27 2.50 -4.39 8.63
C SER A 27 2.79 -5.04 9.97
N PHE A 28 3.37 -6.22 9.96
CA PHE A 28 3.90 -6.86 11.18
C PHE A 28 5.29 -6.34 11.54
N LEU A 29 6.01 -5.79 10.57
CA LEU A 29 7.33 -5.21 10.73
C LEU A 29 7.42 -3.90 9.94
N LYS A 30 7.99 -2.86 10.55
CA LYS A 30 8.37 -1.60 9.93
C LYS A 30 9.91 -1.53 9.93
N ASP A 31 10.54 -2.07 8.90
CA ASP A 31 12.00 -2.21 8.86
C ASP A 31 12.72 -0.99 8.26
N ASN A 32 12.02 -0.21 7.48
CA ASN A 32 12.55 1.01 6.87
C ASN A 32 12.23 2.25 7.73
N ARG A 33 13.00 2.45 8.81
CA ARG A 33 12.81 3.56 9.75
C ARG A 33 14.03 4.50 9.75
N THR A 34 13.77 5.80 9.90
CA THR A 34 14.82 6.83 9.96
C THR A 34 15.62 6.75 11.27
N SER A 35 14.98 6.36 12.38
CA SER A 35 15.64 6.24 13.69
C SER A 35 15.65 4.79 14.16
N ALA A 36 16.79 4.34 14.71
CA ALA A 36 16.96 3.01 15.25
C ALA A 36 16.02 2.70 16.45
N GLY A 37 15.63 3.73 17.21
CA GLY A 37 14.70 3.61 18.35
C GLY A 37 13.21 3.65 17.97
N SER A 38 12.86 3.77 16.67
CA SER A 38 11.47 3.81 16.24
C SER A 38 10.76 2.48 16.46
N TYR A 39 9.46 2.54 16.71
CA TYR A 39 8.62 1.35 16.76
C TYR A 39 8.70 0.57 15.45
N ARG A 40 8.92 -0.74 15.55
CA ARG A 40 9.14 -1.62 14.38
C ARG A 40 7.99 -2.60 14.10
N GLY A 41 6.93 -2.57 14.87
CA GLY A 41 5.78 -3.47 14.69
C GLY A 41 5.62 -4.48 15.84
N PRO A 42 4.52 -5.27 15.80
CA PRO A 42 4.22 -6.28 16.82
C PRO A 42 5.07 -7.56 16.68
N GLY A 43 5.78 -7.71 15.56
CA GLY A 43 6.43 -8.95 15.17
C GLY A 43 5.55 -9.83 14.28
N MET A 44 6.17 -10.82 13.61
CA MET A 44 5.49 -11.60 12.55
C MET A 44 4.34 -12.43 13.11
N GLU A 45 4.54 -13.19 14.17
CA GLU A 45 3.52 -14.07 14.73
C GLU A 45 2.25 -13.32 15.12
N GLU A 46 2.39 -12.28 15.94
CA GLU A 46 1.24 -11.48 16.39
C GLU A 46 0.62 -10.67 15.25
N GLY A 47 1.43 -10.14 14.33
CA GLY A 47 0.93 -9.39 13.19
C GLY A 47 0.11 -10.25 12.22
N LEU A 48 0.53 -11.47 11.95
CA LEU A 48 -0.21 -12.41 11.11
C LEU A 48 -1.50 -12.86 11.79
N ARG A 49 -1.46 -13.17 13.08
CA ARG A 49 -2.65 -13.49 13.88
C ARG A 49 -3.72 -12.38 13.81
N ILE A 50 -3.30 -11.11 13.89
CA ILE A 50 -4.23 -9.97 13.76
C ILE A 50 -4.85 -9.91 12.36
N LEU A 51 -4.07 -10.18 11.31
CA LEU A 51 -4.58 -10.18 9.93
C LEU A 51 -5.58 -11.32 9.69
N GLU A 52 -5.30 -12.51 10.20
CA GLU A 52 -6.23 -13.65 10.17
C GLU A 52 -7.54 -13.34 10.92
N GLU A 53 -7.45 -12.68 12.09
CA GLU A 53 -8.62 -12.25 12.86
C GLU A 53 -9.47 -11.23 12.07
N VAL A 54 -8.84 -10.26 11.41
CA VAL A 54 -9.55 -9.30 10.53
C VAL A 54 -10.23 -10.02 9.37
N SER A 55 -9.49 -10.86 8.66
CA SER A 55 -10.04 -11.61 7.52
C SER A 55 -11.22 -12.50 7.94
N GLY A 56 -11.06 -13.25 9.02
CA GLY A 56 -12.12 -14.15 9.53
C GLY A 56 -13.35 -13.41 10.04
N THR A 57 -13.19 -12.21 10.63
CA THR A 57 -14.31 -11.45 11.19
C THR A 57 -15.09 -10.69 10.11
N PHE A 58 -14.40 -10.08 9.15
CA PHE A 58 -15.04 -9.19 8.17
C PHE A 58 -15.19 -9.82 6.79
N GLY A 59 -14.62 -11.00 6.56
CA GLY A 59 -14.67 -11.68 5.26
C GLY A 59 -13.92 -10.95 4.15
N VAL A 60 -12.87 -10.19 4.49
CA VAL A 60 -12.12 -9.38 3.55
C VAL A 60 -10.71 -9.93 3.32
N PRO A 61 -10.17 -9.82 2.10
CA PRO A 61 -8.81 -10.21 1.84
C PRO A 61 -7.82 -9.32 2.58
N THR A 62 -6.68 -9.90 2.94
CA THR A 62 -5.63 -9.21 3.69
C THR A 62 -4.33 -9.11 2.92
N LEU A 63 -3.54 -8.10 3.27
CA LEU A 63 -2.24 -7.81 2.68
C LEU A 63 -1.23 -7.43 3.76
N THR A 64 0.00 -7.95 3.65
CA THR A 64 1.14 -7.49 4.46
C THR A 64 2.41 -7.42 3.65
N ASP A 65 3.36 -6.62 4.11
CA ASP A 65 4.67 -6.48 3.50
C ASP A 65 5.70 -7.44 4.11
N ILE A 66 6.61 -7.92 3.27
CA ILE A 66 7.77 -8.73 3.66
C ILE A 66 9.07 -7.97 3.37
N HIS A 67 10.12 -8.25 4.16
CA HIS A 67 11.42 -7.58 4.05
C HIS A 67 12.56 -8.56 3.80
N GLU A 68 12.36 -9.83 4.10
CA GLU A 68 13.31 -10.93 3.90
C GLU A 68 12.66 -12.11 3.20
N SER A 69 13.42 -12.84 2.39
CA SER A 69 12.92 -13.99 1.63
C SER A 69 12.34 -15.11 2.50
N CYS A 70 12.89 -15.30 3.71
CA CYS A 70 12.39 -16.31 4.66
C CYS A 70 10.98 -16.01 5.20
N GLN A 71 10.52 -14.76 5.11
CA GLN A 71 9.18 -14.37 5.55
C GLN A 71 8.08 -14.76 4.54
N ALA A 72 8.43 -14.99 3.27
CA ALA A 72 7.44 -15.23 2.22
C ALA A 72 6.54 -16.44 2.49
N ALA A 73 7.12 -17.59 2.82
CA ALA A 73 6.36 -18.82 3.03
C ALA A 73 5.41 -18.75 4.25
N PRO A 74 5.82 -18.30 5.46
CA PRO A 74 4.90 -18.16 6.57
C PRO A 74 3.82 -17.09 6.33
N VAL A 75 4.17 -15.96 5.71
CA VAL A 75 3.21 -14.89 5.39
C VAL A 75 2.15 -15.38 4.41
N ALA A 76 2.52 -16.17 3.42
CA ALA A 76 1.59 -16.74 2.43
C ALA A 76 0.49 -17.63 3.04
N GLN A 77 0.67 -18.15 4.25
CA GLN A 77 -0.37 -18.93 4.92
C GLN A 77 -1.48 -18.04 5.49
N ALA A 78 -1.15 -16.81 5.87
CA ALA A 78 -2.03 -15.92 6.61
C ALA A 78 -2.68 -14.80 5.78
N VAL A 79 -2.14 -14.49 4.58
CA VAL A 79 -2.64 -13.35 3.78
C VAL A 79 -2.90 -13.74 2.32
N ASP A 80 -3.73 -12.95 1.65
CA ASP A 80 -4.10 -13.16 0.24
C ASP A 80 -3.11 -12.49 -0.71
N VAL A 81 -2.50 -11.38 -0.29
CA VAL A 81 -1.58 -10.58 -1.10
C VAL A 81 -0.30 -10.30 -0.32
N ILE A 82 0.85 -10.59 -0.92
CA ILE A 82 2.17 -10.26 -0.36
C ILE A 82 2.65 -8.95 -0.97
N GLN A 83 3.03 -7.99 -0.13
CA GLN A 83 3.61 -6.74 -0.59
C GLN A 83 5.13 -6.74 -0.52
N VAL A 84 5.77 -6.24 -1.57
CA VAL A 84 7.19 -5.89 -1.58
C VAL A 84 7.33 -4.38 -1.43
N PRO A 85 8.00 -3.89 -0.37
CA PRO A 85 8.21 -2.46 -0.14
C PRO A 85 9.00 -1.77 -1.25
N ALA A 86 8.82 -0.46 -1.40
CA ALA A 86 9.39 0.33 -2.47
C ALA A 86 10.93 0.25 -2.54
N PHE A 87 11.63 0.31 -1.41
CA PHE A 87 13.09 0.20 -1.39
C PHE A 87 13.61 -1.17 -1.78
N LEU A 88 12.80 -2.21 -1.66
CA LEU A 88 13.14 -3.61 -1.94
C LEU A 88 12.62 -4.09 -3.30
N CYS A 89 12.01 -3.23 -4.10
CA CYS A 89 11.38 -3.59 -5.38
C CYS A 89 12.32 -4.20 -6.42
N ARG A 90 13.65 -4.10 -6.24
CA ARG A 90 14.67 -4.69 -7.11
C ARG A 90 15.30 -5.96 -6.56
N GLN A 91 15.02 -6.35 -5.32
CA GLN A 91 15.64 -7.52 -4.67
C GLN A 91 15.14 -8.81 -5.31
N THR A 92 15.99 -9.42 -6.14
CA THR A 92 15.64 -10.61 -6.92
C THR A 92 15.19 -11.76 -6.01
N SER A 93 15.98 -12.09 -5.00
CA SER A 93 15.67 -13.19 -4.07
C SER A 93 14.35 -12.99 -3.31
N LEU A 94 13.99 -11.74 -2.98
CA LEU A 94 12.74 -11.41 -2.30
C LEU A 94 11.54 -11.57 -3.24
N LEU A 95 11.67 -11.06 -4.49
CA LEU A 95 10.63 -11.17 -5.52
C LEU A 95 10.37 -12.63 -5.89
N GLU A 96 11.44 -13.42 -6.07
CA GLU A 96 11.34 -14.85 -6.38
C GLU A 96 10.72 -15.64 -5.22
N ALA A 97 11.16 -15.40 -3.98
CA ALA A 97 10.60 -16.06 -2.81
C ALA A 97 9.11 -15.76 -2.62
N ALA A 98 8.70 -14.50 -2.81
CA ALA A 98 7.30 -14.11 -2.76
C ALA A 98 6.49 -14.74 -3.91
N GLY A 99 7.00 -14.70 -5.14
CA GLY A 99 6.36 -15.29 -6.32
C GLY A 99 6.17 -16.81 -6.18
N ALA A 100 7.17 -17.52 -5.66
CA ALA A 100 7.13 -18.96 -5.45
C ALA A 100 6.03 -19.42 -4.47
N THR A 101 5.47 -18.52 -3.67
CA THR A 101 4.34 -18.83 -2.78
C THR A 101 3.02 -19.07 -3.53
N GLY A 102 2.89 -18.63 -4.78
CA GLY A 102 1.65 -18.66 -5.55
C GLY A 102 0.61 -17.64 -5.09
N ARG A 103 0.96 -16.72 -4.18
CA ARG A 103 0.08 -15.60 -3.78
C ARG A 103 0.16 -14.45 -4.76
N LYS A 104 -0.90 -13.63 -4.82
CA LYS A 104 -0.87 -12.34 -5.51
C LYS A 104 0.19 -11.44 -4.87
N MET A 105 0.80 -10.59 -5.67
CA MET A 105 1.83 -9.67 -5.16
C MET A 105 1.49 -8.23 -5.47
N ASN A 106 1.74 -7.34 -4.50
CA ASN A 106 1.74 -5.90 -4.69
C ASN A 106 3.17 -5.37 -4.57
N ILE A 107 3.77 -4.91 -5.66
CA ILE A 107 5.14 -4.40 -5.68
C ILE A 107 5.08 -2.88 -5.72
N LYS A 108 5.52 -2.23 -4.64
CA LYS A 108 5.60 -0.77 -4.60
C LYS A 108 6.77 -0.27 -5.45
N LYS A 109 6.50 0.66 -6.37
CA LYS A 109 7.54 1.28 -7.18
C LYS A 109 8.51 2.06 -6.29
N GLY A 110 9.81 1.77 -6.42
CA GLY A 110 10.85 2.55 -5.74
C GLY A 110 10.82 4.01 -6.19
N GLN A 111 11.08 4.93 -5.26
CA GLN A 111 11.13 6.37 -5.54
C GLN A 111 12.24 6.73 -6.54
N PHE A 112 13.23 5.85 -6.69
CA PHE A 112 14.38 5.95 -7.60
C PHE A 112 14.18 5.23 -8.94
N MET A 113 13.02 4.56 -9.12
CA MET A 113 12.72 3.75 -10.31
C MET A 113 11.92 4.54 -11.33
N SER A 114 12.29 4.42 -12.61
CA SER A 114 11.36 4.77 -13.68
C SER A 114 10.23 3.73 -13.78
N PRO A 115 9.04 4.10 -14.25
CA PRO A 115 7.92 3.17 -14.37
C PRO A 115 8.22 2.01 -15.35
N GLU A 116 9.00 2.23 -16.41
CA GLU A 116 9.42 1.21 -17.37
C GLU A 116 10.26 0.11 -16.71
N ASN A 117 11.13 0.50 -15.79
CA ASN A 117 12.04 -0.44 -15.11
C ASN A 117 11.30 -1.36 -14.12
N MET A 118 10.05 -1.07 -13.78
CA MET A 118 9.23 -1.98 -12.96
C MET A 118 8.85 -3.25 -13.69
N GLN A 119 8.95 -3.29 -15.02
CA GLN A 119 8.78 -4.51 -15.82
C GLN A 119 9.66 -5.67 -15.29
N GLY A 120 10.91 -5.38 -14.96
CA GLY A 120 11.82 -6.40 -14.44
C GLY A 120 11.40 -6.98 -13.07
N ALA A 121 10.76 -6.18 -12.22
CA ALA A 121 10.23 -6.67 -10.95
C ALA A 121 9.02 -7.58 -11.16
N VAL A 122 8.11 -7.21 -12.05
CA VAL A 122 6.95 -8.03 -12.44
C VAL A 122 7.40 -9.34 -13.07
N ALA A 123 8.36 -9.31 -14.02
CA ALA A 123 8.87 -10.51 -14.67
C ALA A 123 9.42 -11.53 -13.66
N LYS A 124 10.27 -11.09 -12.73
CA LYS A 124 10.82 -11.97 -11.69
C LYS A 124 9.72 -12.61 -10.82
N ALA A 125 8.71 -11.84 -10.43
CA ALA A 125 7.61 -12.34 -9.62
C ALA A 125 6.77 -13.37 -10.39
N THR A 126 6.41 -13.09 -11.64
CA THR A 126 5.58 -13.98 -12.47
C THR A 126 6.32 -15.25 -12.91
N GLU A 127 7.60 -15.13 -13.29
CA GLU A 127 8.45 -16.29 -13.61
C GLU A 127 8.63 -17.24 -12.41
N ALA A 128 8.62 -16.69 -11.19
CA ALA A 128 8.67 -17.48 -9.96
C ALA A 128 7.33 -18.12 -9.57
N GLY A 129 6.21 -17.74 -10.21
CA GLY A 129 4.90 -18.36 -9.97
C GLY A 129 3.80 -17.45 -9.44
N CYS A 130 4.05 -16.13 -9.31
CA CYS A 130 3.02 -15.16 -8.92
C CYS A 130 1.90 -15.13 -9.97
N PRO A 131 0.62 -15.40 -9.60
CA PRO A 131 -0.49 -15.39 -10.54
C PRO A 131 -0.92 -14.00 -10.98
N GLU A 132 -0.82 -13.00 -10.10
CA GLU A 132 -1.15 -11.61 -10.36
C GLU A 132 -0.12 -10.69 -9.68
N ALA A 133 0.65 -9.96 -10.48
CA ALA A 133 1.58 -8.96 -9.98
C ALA A 133 1.00 -7.56 -10.19
N TRP A 134 0.72 -6.86 -9.10
CA TRP A 134 0.26 -5.49 -9.07
C TRP A 134 1.43 -4.54 -8.88
N LEU A 135 1.33 -3.34 -9.44
CA LEU A 135 2.30 -2.27 -9.21
C LEU A 135 1.62 -1.10 -8.49
N THR A 136 2.29 -0.58 -7.47
CA THR A 136 1.81 0.62 -6.76
C THR A 136 2.75 1.80 -7.02
N GLU A 137 2.21 2.86 -7.62
CA GLU A 137 2.86 4.18 -7.69
C GLU A 137 2.80 4.84 -6.31
N ARG A 138 3.93 5.38 -5.85
CA ARG A 138 4.04 6.04 -4.54
C ARG A 138 4.94 7.28 -4.54
N GLY A 139 5.11 7.89 -5.69
CA GLY A 139 5.97 9.05 -5.89
C GLY A 139 7.42 8.70 -6.22
N THR A 140 8.09 9.65 -6.79
CA THR A 140 9.48 9.60 -7.23
C THR A 140 10.26 10.72 -6.57
N PHE A 141 11.53 10.48 -6.22
CA PHE A 141 12.43 11.54 -5.80
C PHE A 141 12.59 12.53 -6.95
N PHE A 142 12.31 13.77 -6.66
CA PHE A 142 12.45 14.85 -7.59
C PHE A 142 12.85 16.12 -6.83
N GLY A 143 13.22 17.21 -7.52
CA GLY A 143 13.58 18.46 -6.86
C GLY A 143 12.54 18.96 -5.83
N TYR A 144 12.73 20.08 -5.21
CA TYR A 144 11.84 20.71 -4.20
C TYR A 144 11.80 20.03 -2.83
N GLY A 145 12.62 19.00 -2.54
CA GLY A 145 12.59 18.25 -1.29
C GLY A 145 11.32 17.42 -1.09
N ASP A 146 10.59 17.14 -2.14
CA ASP A 146 9.28 16.53 -2.15
C ASP A 146 9.25 15.28 -3.05
N LEU A 147 8.27 14.40 -2.86
CA LEU A 147 7.96 13.35 -3.80
C LEU A 147 6.95 13.84 -4.83
N VAL A 148 7.10 13.37 -6.08
CA VAL A 148 6.22 13.75 -7.18
C VAL A 148 5.61 12.50 -7.80
N VAL A 149 4.30 12.48 -7.97
CA VAL A 149 3.59 11.49 -8.78
C VAL A 149 3.51 11.99 -10.21
N ASP A 150 4.18 11.28 -11.12
CA ASP A 150 3.93 11.46 -12.55
C ASP A 150 2.74 10.58 -12.96
N MET A 151 1.60 11.17 -13.22
CA MET A 151 0.38 10.44 -13.58
C MET A 151 0.57 9.56 -14.83
N ARG A 152 1.48 9.90 -15.74
CA ARG A 152 1.81 9.06 -16.90
C ARG A 152 2.41 7.71 -16.51
N SER A 153 3.06 7.65 -15.33
CA SER A 153 3.63 6.41 -14.80
C SER A 153 2.58 5.30 -14.65
N LEU A 154 1.35 5.67 -14.32
CA LEU A 154 0.21 4.74 -14.18
C LEU A 154 -0.06 4.00 -15.50
N SER A 155 -0.16 4.75 -16.62
CA SER A 155 -0.34 4.16 -17.94
C SER A 155 0.86 3.34 -18.42
N VAL A 156 2.08 3.73 -18.04
CA VAL A 156 3.28 2.96 -18.38
C VAL A 156 3.29 1.63 -17.63
N MET A 157 3.05 1.64 -16.33
CA MET A 157 3.07 0.44 -15.49
C MET A 157 1.93 -0.53 -15.83
N ARG A 158 0.79 -0.05 -16.31
CA ARG A 158 -0.34 -0.88 -16.78
C ARG A 158 0.04 -1.84 -17.92
N LYS A 159 1.09 -1.55 -18.66
CA LYS A 159 1.58 -2.44 -19.73
C LYS A 159 2.22 -3.72 -19.20
N TYR A 160 2.61 -3.74 -17.93
CA TYR A 160 3.39 -4.82 -17.32
C TYR A 160 2.65 -5.51 -16.17
N ALA A 161 1.81 -4.78 -15.44
CA ALA A 161 1.12 -5.25 -14.25
C ALA A 161 -0.32 -5.65 -14.55
N SER A 162 -0.83 -6.63 -13.81
CA SER A 162 -2.25 -7.02 -13.87
C SER A 162 -3.16 -5.93 -13.25
N ARG A 163 -2.64 -5.16 -12.30
CA ARG A 163 -3.31 -3.99 -11.69
C ARG A 163 -2.31 -2.90 -11.36
N VAL A 164 -2.76 -1.64 -11.45
CA VAL A 164 -2.00 -0.45 -11.06
C VAL A 164 -2.72 0.28 -9.94
N ILE A 165 -2.03 0.43 -8.81
CA ILE A 165 -2.53 1.07 -7.60
C ILE A 165 -1.85 2.42 -7.42
N LEU A 166 -2.57 3.43 -6.97
CA LEU A 166 -1.99 4.70 -6.56
C LEU A 166 -1.99 4.83 -5.04
N ASP A 167 -0.82 5.00 -4.47
CA ASP A 167 -0.66 5.27 -3.04
C ASP A 167 -0.77 6.78 -2.79
N VAL A 168 -1.89 7.20 -2.25
CA VAL A 168 -2.20 8.60 -1.97
C VAL A 168 -1.76 9.07 -0.58
N THR A 169 -1.11 8.18 0.17
CA THR A 169 -0.55 8.49 1.49
C THR A 169 0.96 8.69 1.42
N HIS A 170 1.69 7.65 0.99
CA HIS A 170 3.14 7.70 0.98
C HIS A 170 3.73 8.58 -0.13
N SER A 171 2.98 8.85 -1.21
CA SER A 171 3.38 9.81 -2.22
C SER A 171 3.40 11.26 -1.73
N LEU A 172 2.77 11.52 -0.58
CA LEU A 172 2.70 12.84 0.06
C LEU A 172 3.67 12.99 1.24
N GLN A 173 4.54 12.00 1.47
CA GLN A 173 5.62 12.13 2.46
C GLN A 173 6.64 13.18 2.04
N LEU A 174 7.19 13.89 3.03
CA LEU A 174 8.33 14.78 2.92
C LEU A 174 9.54 14.09 3.55
N PRO A 175 10.37 13.39 2.77
CA PRO A 175 11.51 12.65 3.31
C PRO A 175 12.49 13.59 4.01
N GLY A 176 12.78 13.32 5.30
CA GLY A 176 13.77 14.07 6.08
C GLY A 176 13.34 15.45 6.58
N ALA A 177 12.10 15.88 6.37
CA ALA A 177 11.64 17.24 6.72
C ALA A 177 11.56 17.51 8.24
N ALA A 178 11.48 16.49 9.08
CA ALA A 178 11.25 16.65 10.53
C ALA A 178 12.39 16.13 11.41
N GLY A 179 13.65 16.22 10.95
CA GLY A 179 14.84 15.96 11.80
C GLY A 179 14.97 14.55 12.38
N GLY A 180 14.17 13.58 11.94
CA GLY A 180 14.15 12.21 12.45
C GLY A 180 12.85 11.47 12.14
N SER A 181 11.84 12.15 11.62
CA SER A 181 10.61 11.58 11.05
C SER A 181 10.34 12.16 9.67
N SER A 182 9.55 11.46 8.86
CA SER A 182 9.03 12.01 7.61
C SER A 182 7.84 12.91 7.92
N GLY A 183 7.88 14.17 7.48
CA GLY A 183 6.71 15.02 7.41
C GLY A 183 5.76 14.57 6.29
N GLY A 184 4.62 15.24 6.14
CA GLY A 184 3.66 14.90 5.09
C GLY A 184 2.67 16.01 4.79
N ARG A 185 2.01 15.90 3.64
CA ARG A 185 1.03 16.86 3.12
C ARG A 185 -0.32 16.18 2.87
N ARG A 186 -0.88 15.55 3.91
CA ARG A 186 -2.15 14.80 3.82
C ARG A 186 -3.33 15.58 3.24
N GLU A 187 -3.27 16.92 3.29
CA GLU A 187 -4.29 17.80 2.72
C GLU A 187 -4.46 17.61 1.21
N PHE A 188 -3.46 17.11 0.51
CA PHE A 188 -3.52 16.82 -0.92
C PHE A 188 -4.05 15.41 -1.25
N ALA A 189 -4.21 14.53 -0.26
CA ALA A 189 -4.66 13.15 -0.50
C ALA A 189 -6.00 13.06 -1.24
N PRO A 190 -7.04 13.86 -0.91
CA PRO A 190 -8.32 13.79 -1.64
C PRO A 190 -8.20 14.21 -3.11
N ALA A 191 -7.39 15.23 -3.41
CA ALA A 191 -7.18 15.69 -4.77
C ALA A 191 -6.41 14.66 -5.61
N LEU A 192 -5.38 14.06 -5.00
CA LEU A 192 -4.58 13.02 -5.65
C LEU A 192 -5.41 11.75 -5.88
N ALA A 193 -6.26 11.37 -4.93
CA ALA A 193 -7.18 10.24 -5.05
C ALA A 193 -8.16 10.41 -6.21
N ARG A 194 -8.80 11.59 -6.34
CA ARG A 194 -9.66 11.90 -7.49
C ARG A 194 -8.90 11.83 -8.81
N ALA A 195 -7.70 12.40 -8.86
CA ALA A 195 -6.88 12.37 -10.07
C ALA A 195 -6.53 10.91 -10.46
N GLY A 196 -6.21 10.05 -9.50
CA GLY A 196 -5.95 8.63 -9.72
C GLY A 196 -7.18 7.88 -10.25
N ALA A 197 -8.33 8.07 -9.61
CA ALA A 197 -9.59 7.46 -10.04
C ALA A 197 -9.99 7.90 -11.46
N ALA A 198 -9.94 9.20 -11.74
CA ALA A 198 -10.22 9.75 -13.08
C ALA A 198 -9.20 9.29 -14.14
N TRP A 199 -7.97 8.95 -13.75
CA TRP A 199 -6.96 8.35 -14.62
C TRP A 199 -7.23 6.87 -14.92
N GLY A 200 -8.09 6.24 -14.12
CA GLY A 200 -8.47 4.83 -14.24
C GLY A 200 -7.49 3.86 -13.57
N VAL A 201 -6.98 4.19 -12.37
CA VAL A 201 -6.22 3.21 -11.57
C VAL A 201 -7.15 2.09 -11.08
N ASP A 202 -6.60 0.89 -10.86
CA ASP A 202 -7.38 -0.27 -10.39
C ASP A 202 -7.62 -0.23 -8.87
N GLY A 203 -6.94 0.64 -8.14
CA GLY A 203 -7.10 0.79 -6.71
C GLY A 203 -6.35 1.96 -6.13
N LEU A 204 -6.75 2.37 -4.93
CA LEU A 204 -6.04 3.33 -4.09
C LEU A 204 -5.44 2.62 -2.89
N PHE A 205 -4.23 2.97 -2.54
CA PHE A 205 -3.61 2.58 -1.28
C PHE A 205 -3.68 3.78 -0.33
N ILE A 206 -4.31 3.57 0.83
CA ILE A 206 -4.61 4.62 1.80
C ILE A 206 -4.22 4.14 3.19
N GLU A 207 -3.44 4.91 3.93
CA GLU A 207 -3.23 4.67 5.36
C GLU A 207 -4.17 5.54 6.19
N ALA A 208 -4.85 4.91 7.15
CA ALA A 208 -5.75 5.58 8.06
C ALA A 208 -5.54 5.10 9.50
N HIS A 209 -5.79 5.97 10.44
CA HIS A 209 -5.73 5.69 11.86
C HIS A 209 -6.89 6.39 12.59
N PRO A 210 -7.54 5.76 13.58
CA PRO A 210 -8.63 6.41 14.34
C PRO A 210 -8.21 7.71 15.06
N ASP A 211 -6.93 7.84 15.37
CA ASP A 211 -6.28 9.02 15.94
C ASP A 211 -4.86 9.13 15.36
N PRO A 212 -4.67 9.82 14.21
CA PRO A 212 -3.36 9.93 13.57
C PRO A 212 -2.26 10.51 14.48
N ALA A 213 -2.60 11.36 15.44
CA ALA A 213 -1.61 11.92 16.37
C ALA A 213 -1.02 10.85 17.31
N ALA A 214 -1.77 9.78 17.59
CA ALA A 214 -1.33 8.63 18.39
C ALA A 214 -0.70 7.52 17.53
N ALA A 215 -0.60 7.70 16.20
CA ALA A 215 -0.01 6.70 15.33
C ALA A 215 1.50 6.54 15.60
N LEU A 216 1.96 5.29 15.61
CA LEU A 216 3.37 4.95 15.89
C LEU A 216 4.29 5.16 14.67
N SER A 217 3.72 5.48 13.50
CA SER A 217 4.44 5.79 12.26
C SER A 217 3.54 6.64 11.36
N ASP A 218 4.15 7.37 10.44
CA ASP A 218 3.52 8.06 9.31
C ASP A 218 2.34 9.01 9.70
N ALA A 219 2.33 9.51 10.95
CA ALA A 219 1.26 10.33 11.53
C ALA A 219 0.86 11.52 10.66
N ASP A 220 1.83 12.15 9.99
CA ASP A 220 1.62 13.37 9.19
C ASP A 220 0.93 13.11 7.85
N THR A 221 0.93 11.87 7.36
CA THR A 221 0.28 11.48 6.10
C THR A 221 -0.98 10.66 6.29
N MET A 222 -1.17 10.01 7.46
CA MET A 222 -2.36 9.23 7.74
C MET A 222 -3.63 10.08 7.82
N LEU A 223 -4.72 9.54 7.30
CA LEU A 223 -6.06 10.13 7.44
C LEU A 223 -6.71 9.64 8.73
N ASP A 224 -7.52 10.50 9.37
CA ASP A 224 -8.50 10.05 10.34
C ASP A 224 -9.69 9.34 9.64
N LEU A 225 -10.49 8.60 10.39
CA LEU A 225 -11.60 7.84 9.81
C LEU A 225 -12.66 8.74 9.13
N PRO A 226 -13.03 9.91 9.70
CA PRO A 226 -13.93 10.84 9.01
C PRO A 226 -13.35 11.42 7.71
N ALA A 227 -12.04 11.68 7.64
CA ALA A 227 -11.40 12.14 6.40
C ALA A 227 -11.34 11.03 5.35
N LEU A 228 -11.06 9.79 5.78
CA LEU A 228 -11.12 8.60 4.93
C LEU A 228 -12.52 8.44 4.31
N GLU A 229 -13.59 8.51 5.11
CA GLU A 229 -14.96 8.42 4.62
C GLU A 229 -15.27 9.49 3.57
N ARG A 230 -14.97 10.77 3.89
CA ARG A 230 -15.19 11.86 2.95
C ARG A 230 -14.45 11.64 1.64
N MET A 231 -13.20 11.20 1.70
CA MET A 231 -12.38 10.95 0.52
C MET A 231 -12.94 9.80 -0.32
N ILE A 232 -13.35 8.68 0.30
CA ILE A 232 -13.92 7.53 -0.43
C ILE A 232 -15.22 7.95 -1.12
N ARG A 233 -16.14 8.61 -0.42
CA ARG A 233 -17.41 9.09 -1.01
C ARG A 233 -17.19 10.09 -2.16
N ASP A 234 -16.15 10.92 -2.07
CA ASP A 234 -15.79 11.90 -3.09
C ASP A 234 -15.14 11.24 -4.33
N VAL A 235 -14.46 10.12 -4.14
CA VAL A 235 -13.74 9.42 -5.22
C VAL A 235 -14.64 8.43 -5.98
N VAL A 236 -15.55 7.75 -5.32
CA VAL A 236 -16.42 6.72 -5.91
C VAL A 236 -17.09 7.17 -7.20
N PRO A 237 -17.64 8.40 -7.34
CA PRO A 237 -18.24 8.86 -8.60
C PRO A 237 -17.29 8.96 -9.79
N TYR A 238 -15.98 9.02 -9.56
CA TYR A 238 -14.95 9.06 -10.61
C TYR A 238 -14.37 7.67 -10.91
N TRP A 239 -14.79 6.66 -10.15
CA TRP A 239 -14.34 5.30 -10.32
C TRP A 239 -15.24 4.58 -11.32
N GLU A 240 -14.82 4.55 -12.58
CA GLU A 240 -15.43 3.65 -13.53
C GLU A 240 -14.92 2.24 -13.20
N GLY A 241 -15.76 1.47 -12.53
CA GLY A 241 -15.47 0.07 -12.23
C GLY A 241 -15.14 -0.68 -13.51
N THR A 242 -13.89 -1.10 -13.61
CA THR A 242 -13.42 -1.97 -14.72
C THR A 242 -13.63 -3.43 -14.35
#